data_96c32136ac2e46ca677af86d6beb5782
#
_entry.id   96c32136ac2e46ca677af86d6beb5782
#
_cell.length_a   1.000
_cell.length_b   1.000
_cell.length_c   1.000
_cell.angle_alpha   90.00
_cell.angle_beta   90.00
_cell.angle_gamma   90.00
#
_symmetry.space_group_name_H-M   'P 1'
#
loop_
_entity.id
_entity.type
_entity.pdbx_description
1 polymer ?
#
loop_
_entity_poly.entity_id
_entity_poly.type
_entity_poly.pdbx_seq_one_letter_code
_entity_poly.pdbx_strand_id
1 'polypeptide(L)'
;MPRPLLRLSKKGRVDKMKRDAHDFNHYKEAVIGAAIDIAESDERVVFVDSDLSSCIGSTSFEKKYPERFFNAGIAEANMVGVAAGLSSVGLIPFIHSFGCFMSRRDYDQLFISLGYTHQRAICIGSDPGITAQYNGGTHMPFEDIALMRQIPNFVIIEPSDAQSLYDLTWQAYKSGQNAYIRTPRKGINFRYSLQDEITLGKGIELRNGKDVAIVATGIVMVDEALKASEILKEKGIDATVVDLHTIRPLDTELIETVAKRTGKVLVCENGRYAGGVGEMIAGHLSSVLPTKMAFLNVGERYGEVGNLSYLKEAFGFTADNIVNKVMGLLA
;
A
#
# COMPACT_ATOMS: atom_id res chain seq x y z
N MET A 1 4.17 -29.91 32.29
CA MET A 1 3.91 -28.70 33.09
C MET A 1 3.52 -27.61 32.12
N PRO A 2 2.35 -26.98 32.23
CA PRO A 2 1.98 -25.86 31.37
C PRO A 2 2.83 -24.65 31.72
N ARG A 3 3.45 -24.01 30.72
CA ARG A 3 4.19 -22.76 30.88
C ARG A 3 3.19 -21.64 31.27
N PRO A 4 3.57 -20.70 32.14
CA PRO A 4 2.65 -19.65 32.56
C PRO A 4 2.31 -18.73 31.42
N LEU A 5 1.02 -18.47 31.24
CA LEU A 5 0.47 -17.41 30.39
C LEU A 5 1.11 -16.07 30.77
N LEU A 6 1.67 -15.36 29.78
CA LEU A 6 2.25 -14.03 29.92
C LEU A 6 1.30 -13.09 30.68
N ARG A 7 1.72 -12.61 31.86
CA ARG A 7 1.03 -11.54 32.57
C ARG A 7 1.23 -10.22 31.82
N LEU A 8 0.16 -9.71 31.24
CA LEU A 8 0.14 -8.38 30.64
C LEU A 8 0.39 -7.31 31.71
N SER A 9 1.48 -6.59 31.65
CA SER A 9 1.72 -5.42 32.48
C SER A 9 1.05 -4.19 31.85
N LYS A 10 0.14 -3.56 32.60
CA LYS A 10 -0.38 -2.22 32.27
C LYS A 10 0.73 -1.19 32.53
N LYS A 11 1.47 -0.77 31.50
CA LYS A 11 2.31 0.44 31.60
C LYS A 11 2.34 1.21 30.29
N GLY A 12 1.91 2.47 30.39
CA GLY A 12 2.49 3.65 29.77
C GLY A 12 2.36 3.84 28.27
N ARG A 13 1.56 4.82 27.86
CA ARG A 13 1.73 5.51 26.57
C ARG A 13 3.20 5.88 26.40
N VAL A 14 3.87 5.24 25.46
CA VAL A 14 5.14 5.74 24.94
C VAL A 14 4.78 6.72 23.83
N ASP A 15 4.98 8.01 24.09
CA ASP A 15 5.05 9.01 23.03
C ASP A 15 6.27 8.66 22.18
N LYS A 16 5.99 8.24 20.96
CA LYS A 16 6.97 7.65 20.10
C LYS A 16 7.82 8.70 19.41
N MET A 17 9.12 8.55 19.47
CA MET A 17 10.02 9.20 18.50
C MET A 17 9.65 8.66 17.10
N LYS A 18 9.12 9.52 16.24
CA LYS A 18 9.02 9.24 14.81
C LYS A 18 10.44 8.95 14.30
N ARG A 19 10.61 7.86 13.57
CA ARG A 19 11.89 7.54 12.95
C ARG A 19 12.01 8.23 11.62
N ASP A 20 13.16 8.83 11.35
CA ASP A 20 13.44 9.44 10.07
C ASP A 20 13.64 8.34 9.01
N ALA A 21 12.93 8.44 7.89
CA ALA A 21 13.07 7.48 6.81
C ALA A 21 14.44 7.50 6.14
N HIS A 22 15.22 8.57 6.30
CA HIS A 22 16.61 8.63 5.84
C HIS A 22 17.55 7.66 6.55
N ASP A 23 17.11 7.03 7.67
CA ASP A 23 17.82 5.93 8.32
C ASP A 23 17.71 4.60 7.55
N PHE A 24 16.87 4.52 6.51
CA PHE A 24 16.64 3.31 5.73
C PHE A 24 17.30 3.40 4.35
N ASN A 25 17.72 2.24 3.81
CA ASN A 25 18.30 2.13 2.47
C ASN A 25 17.33 1.51 1.44
N HIS A 26 16.27 0.87 1.94
CA HIS A 26 15.26 0.21 1.11
C HIS A 26 13.87 0.32 1.75
N TYR A 27 12.82 0.28 0.92
CA TYR A 27 11.43 0.27 1.41
C TYR A 27 11.15 -0.83 2.43
N LYS A 28 11.70 -2.04 2.20
CA LYS A 28 11.58 -3.15 3.15
C LYS A 28 12.07 -2.80 4.54
N GLU A 29 13.10 -1.97 4.66
CA GLU A 29 13.64 -1.55 5.96
C GLU A 29 12.69 -0.59 6.67
N ALA A 30 11.95 0.23 5.94
CA ALA A 30 10.96 1.13 6.52
C ALA A 30 9.77 0.35 7.12
N VAL A 31 9.20 -0.61 6.38
CA VAL A 31 8.05 -1.39 6.89
C VAL A 31 8.45 -2.33 8.02
N ILE A 32 9.61 -3.00 7.91
CA ILE A 32 10.10 -3.88 8.98
C ILE A 32 10.59 -3.08 10.19
N GLY A 33 11.22 -1.93 9.95
CA GLY A 33 11.58 -0.98 11.01
C GLY A 33 10.35 -0.54 11.82
N ALA A 34 9.24 -0.20 11.14
CA ALA A 34 7.99 0.10 11.82
C ALA A 34 7.48 -1.09 12.64
N ALA A 35 7.49 -2.31 12.08
CA ALA A 35 7.05 -3.51 12.80
C ALA A 35 7.92 -3.79 14.05
N ILE A 36 9.24 -3.60 13.94
CA ILE A 36 10.18 -3.75 15.08
C ILE A 36 9.91 -2.71 16.16
N ASP A 37 9.75 -1.45 15.78
CA ASP A 37 9.51 -0.36 16.75
C ASP A 37 8.12 -0.48 17.41
N ILE A 38 7.12 -0.99 16.68
CA ILE A 38 5.82 -1.35 17.25
C ILE A 38 5.97 -2.50 18.26
N ALA A 39 6.71 -3.56 17.89
CA ALA A 39 6.96 -4.71 18.76
C ALA A 39 7.76 -4.36 20.02
N GLU A 40 8.56 -3.30 19.99
CA GLU A 40 9.24 -2.75 21.18
C GLU A 40 8.27 -2.11 22.16
N SER A 41 7.19 -1.50 21.63
CA SER A 41 6.17 -0.83 22.44
C SER A 41 5.00 -1.75 22.86
N ASP A 42 4.82 -2.88 22.17
CA ASP A 42 3.73 -3.83 22.42
C ASP A 42 4.19 -5.29 22.30
N GLU A 43 4.29 -5.98 23.45
CA GLU A 43 4.73 -7.37 23.52
C GLU A 43 3.79 -8.36 22.81
N ARG A 44 2.56 -7.96 22.47
CA ARG A 44 1.60 -8.78 21.74
C ARG A 44 1.94 -8.90 20.26
N VAL A 45 2.80 -8.03 19.73
CA VAL A 45 3.17 -8.03 18.32
C VAL A 45 4.07 -9.20 18.02
N VAL A 46 3.67 -10.00 17.04
CA VAL A 46 4.41 -11.15 16.52
C VAL A 46 4.55 -11.04 15.00
N PHE A 47 5.49 -11.72 14.41
CA PHE A 47 5.71 -11.75 12.98
C PHE A 47 5.60 -13.20 12.45
N VAL A 48 4.82 -13.40 11.39
CA VAL A 48 4.70 -14.69 10.70
C VAL A 48 5.10 -14.52 9.23
N ASP A 49 6.07 -15.30 8.79
CA ASP A 49 6.64 -15.21 7.45
C ASP A 49 6.39 -16.50 6.65
N SER A 50 6.26 -16.40 5.34
CA SER A 50 6.06 -17.52 4.44
C SER A 50 7.37 -17.96 3.76
N ASP A 51 8.44 -18.12 4.54
CA ASP A 51 9.78 -18.47 4.07
C ASP A 51 10.44 -17.43 3.14
N LEU A 52 10.11 -16.16 3.37
CA LEU A 52 10.59 -15.01 2.60
C LEU A 52 11.35 -13.98 3.46
N SER A 53 11.81 -14.39 4.64
CA SER A 53 12.42 -13.50 5.65
C SER A 53 13.61 -12.69 5.10
N SER A 54 14.47 -13.30 4.31
CA SER A 54 15.60 -12.61 3.67
C SER A 54 15.13 -11.62 2.59
N CYS A 55 14.00 -11.90 1.96
CA CYS A 55 13.45 -11.06 0.91
C CYS A 55 12.94 -9.72 1.46
N ILE A 56 12.06 -9.76 2.47
CA ILE A 56 11.49 -8.56 3.09
C ILE A 56 12.40 -7.98 4.18
N GLY A 57 13.37 -8.74 4.68
CA GLY A 57 14.28 -8.31 5.76
C GLY A 57 13.74 -8.57 7.16
N SER A 58 12.71 -9.41 7.32
CA SER A 58 12.14 -9.79 8.62
C SER A 58 13.10 -10.61 9.50
N THR A 59 14.23 -11.06 8.96
CA THR A 59 15.36 -11.60 9.74
C THR A 59 15.87 -10.64 10.81
N SER A 60 15.69 -9.31 10.64
CA SER A 60 16.02 -8.32 11.67
C SER A 60 15.03 -8.37 12.84
N PHE A 61 13.75 -8.61 12.57
CA PHE A 61 12.73 -8.84 13.60
C PHE A 61 13.01 -10.16 14.34
N GLU A 62 13.29 -11.25 13.60
CA GLU A 62 13.64 -12.56 14.16
C GLU A 62 14.84 -12.48 15.11
N LYS A 63 15.93 -11.79 14.71
CA LYS A 63 17.11 -11.58 15.54
C LYS A 63 16.82 -10.83 16.85
N LYS A 64 15.92 -9.84 16.79
CA LYS A 64 15.58 -9.02 17.97
C LYS A 64 14.56 -9.72 18.87
N TYR A 65 13.62 -10.46 18.29
CA TYR A 65 12.50 -11.10 18.99
C TYR A 65 12.27 -12.56 18.56
N PRO A 66 13.23 -13.48 18.77
CA PRO A 66 13.15 -14.84 18.25
C PRO A 66 11.93 -15.63 18.73
N GLU A 67 11.45 -15.36 19.97
CA GLU A 67 10.25 -16.03 20.50
C GLU A 67 8.94 -15.49 19.92
N ARG A 68 8.99 -14.38 19.17
CA ARG A 68 7.84 -13.71 18.54
C ARG A 68 7.89 -13.76 17.01
N PHE A 69 8.79 -14.58 16.47
CA PHE A 69 8.92 -14.81 15.04
C PHE A 69 8.57 -16.26 14.69
N PHE A 70 7.76 -16.45 13.66
CA PHE A 70 7.30 -17.75 13.18
C PHE A 70 7.50 -17.85 11.68
N ASN A 71 8.18 -18.88 11.20
CA ASN A 71 8.23 -19.21 9.78
C ASN A 71 7.21 -20.33 9.50
N ALA A 72 6.17 -20.00 8.75
CA ALA A 72 5.11 -20.95 8.37
C ALA A 72 5.51 -21.84 7.19
N GLY A 73 6.69 -21.64 6.60
CA GLY A 73 7.11 -22.26 5.35
C GLY A 73 6.41 -21.65 4.12
N ILE A 74 6.66 -22.19 2.95
CA ILE A 74 5.98 -21.76 1.69
C ILE A 74 4.54 -22.28 1.71
N ALA A 75 3.72 -21.69 2.58
CA ALA A 75 2.35 -22.14 2.87
C ALA A 75 1.49 -20.95 3.31
N GLU A 76 1.21 -20.00 2.41
CA GLU A 76 0.60 -18.70 2.70
C GLU A 76 -0.82 -18.86 3.32
N ALA A 77 -1.63 -19.77 2.81
CA ALA A 77 -2.95 -20.06 3.38
C ALA A 77 -2.85 -20.54 4.85
N ASN A 78 -1.85 -21.39 5.16
CA ASN A 78 -1.57 -21.81 6.53
C ASN A 78 -1.05 -20.64 7.38
N MET A 79 -0.19 -19.78 6.82
CA MET A 79 0.31 -18.58 7.49
C MET A 79 -0.84 -17.69 7.99
N VAL A 80 -1.84 -17.44 7.14
CA VAL A 80 -3.03 -16.66 7.53
C VAL A 80 -3.84 -17.39 8.61
N GLY A 81 -4.00 -18.71 8.52
CA GLY A 81 -4.64 -19.52 9.55
C GLY A 81 -3.91 -19.43 10.89
N VAL A 82 -2.58 -19.52 10.89
CA VAL A 82 -1.73 -19.33 12.08
C VAL A 82 -1.91 -17.93 12.66
N ALA A 83 -1.91 -16.89 11.81
CA ALA A 83 -2.14 -15.51 12.24
C ALA A 83 -3.51 -15.34 12.90
N ALA A 84 -4.57 -15.91 12.32
CA ALA A 84 -5.90 -15.88 12.92
C ALA A 84 -5.92 -16.57 14.30
N GLY A 85 -5.27 -17.72 14.44
CA GLY A 85 -5.11 -18.40 15.73
C GLY A 85 -4.34 -17.59 16.75
N LEU A 86 -3.24 -16.95 16.36
CA LEU A 86 -2.47 -16.04 17.24
C LEU A 86 -3.31 -14.82 17.65
N SER A 87 -4.07 -14.26 16.72
CA SER A 87 -4.99 -13.14 17.03
C SER A 87 -6.07 -13.54 18.01
N SER A 88 -6.64 -14.74 17.92
CA SER A 88 -7.70 -15.23 18.80
C SER A 88 -7.27 -15.34 20.27
N VAL A 89 -5.98 -15.44 20.54
CA VAL A 89 -5.41 -15.43 21.90
C VAL A 89 -4.83 -14.07 22.30
N GLY A 90 -5.16 -13.01 21.54
CA GLY A 90 -4.85 -11.62 21.87
C GLY A 90 -3.51 -11.10 21.34
N LEU A 91 -2.80 -11.86 20.51
CA LEU A 91 -1.60 -11.39 19.82
C LEU A 91 -1.95 -10.56 18.57
N ILE A 92 -0.99 -9.81 18.07
CA ILE A 92 -1.15 -8.94 16.90
C ILE A 92 -0.13 -9.35 15.84
N PRO A 93 -0.50 -10.24 14.91
CA PRO A 93 0.42 -10.72 13.90
C PRO A 93 0.64 -9.70 12.79
N PHE A 94 1.91 -9.46 12.46
CA PHE A 94 2.34 -8.99 11.15
C PHE A 94 2.61 -10.23 10.30
N ILE A 95 2.09 -10.28 9.10
CA ILE A 95 2.28 -11.41 8.18
C ILE A 95 2.83 -10.90 6.85
N HIS A 96 3.69 -11.69 6.22
CA HIS A 96 4.34 -11.29 4.98
C HIS A 96 4.36 -12.40 3.93
N SER A 97 4.00 -12.05 2.71
CA SER A 97 4.32 -12.75 1.48
C SER A 97 4.42 -11.77 0.30
N PHE A 98 4.77 -12.24 -0.89
CA PHE A 98 4.60 -11.43 -2.10
C PHE A 98 3.13 -11.05 -2.29
N GLY A 99 2.86 -9.86 -2.80
CA GLY A 99 1.51 -9.35 -2.97
C GLY A 99 0.59 -10.29 -3.76
N CYS A 100 1.13 -10.98 -4.78
CA CYS A 100 0.39 -11.96 -5.56
C CYS A 100 -0.04 -13.19 -4.74
N PHE A 101 0.76 -13.63 -3.77
CA PHE A 101 0.43 -14.77 -2.92
C PHE A 101 -0.40 -14.35 -1.73
N MET A 102 -0.10 -13.19 -1.13
CA MET A 102 -0.90 -12.58 -0.07
C MET A 102 -2.32 -12.23 -0.51
N SER A 103 -2.60 -12.13 -1.79
CA SER A 103 -3.94 -11.78 -2.29
C SER A 103 -4.68 -12.91 -2.98
N ARG A 104 -4.01 -13.75 -3.78
CA ARG A 104 -4.69 -14.82 -4.55
C ARG A 104 -4.68 -16.16 -3.86
N ARG A 105 -3.54 -16.53 -3.25
CA ARG A 105 -3.33 -17.89 -2.73
C ARG A 105 -4.06 -18.13 -1.41
N ASP A 106 -4.17 -17.13 -0.59
CA ASP A 106 -4.71 -17.18 0.76
C ASP A 106 -5.98 -16.33 0.94
N TYR A 107 -6.62 -15.95 -0.19
CA TYR A 107 -7.78 -15.06 -0.18
C TYR A 107 -8.93 -15.54 0.70
N ASP A 108 -9.26 -16.84 0.63
CA ASP A 108 -10.33 -17.42 1.43
C ASP A 108 -10.02 -17.33 2.93
N GLN A 109 -8.75 -17.57 3.32
CA GLN A 109 -8.33 -17.44 4.71
C GLN A 109 -8.32 -15.99 5.19
N LEU A 110 -7.93 -15.04 4.34
CA LEU A 110 -8.06 -13.61 4.66
C LEU A 110 -9.52 -13.21 4.85
N PHE A 111 -10.41 -13.69 3.97
CA PHE A 111 -11.82 -13.38 4.03
C PHE A 111 -12.51 -14.03 5.25
N ILE A 112 -12.34 -15.35 5.44
CA ILE A 112 -13.02 -16.11 6.48
C ILE A 112 -12.29 -16.01 7.81
N SER A 113 -10.98 -16.36 7.84
CA SER A 113 -10.27 -16.53 9.12
C SER A 113 -9.84 -15.22 9.77
N LEU A 114 -9.69 -14.14 9.00
CA LEU A 114 -9.43 -12.80 9.56
C LEU A 114 -10.66 -11.89 9.47
N GLY A 115 -11.23 -11.69 8.28
CA GLY A 115 -12.31 -10.75 8.06
C GLY A 115 -13.60 -11.14 8.78
N TYR A 116 -14.16 -12.28 8.42
CA TYR A 116 -15.46 -12.74 8.95
C TYR A 116 -15.43 -13.04 10.45
N THR A 117 -14.35 -13.63 10.94
CA THR A 117 -14.20 -13.94 12.38
C THR A 117 -13.75 -12.76 13.22
N HIS A 118 -13.53 -11.58 12.61
CA HIS A 118 -13.03 -10.39 13.29
C HIS A 118 -11.67 -10.58 13.98
N GLN A 119 -10.85 -11.52 13.48
CA GLN A 119 -9.46 -11.63 13.90
C GLN A 119 -8.63 -10.56 13.17
N ARG A 120 -7.47 -10.23 13.73
CA ARG A 120 -6.66 -9.10 13.28
C ARG A 120 -5.28 -9.54 12.82
N ALA A 121 -4.87 -9.01 11.66
CA ALA A 121 -3.48 -9.07 11.20
C ALA A 121 -3.11 -7.82 10.40
N ILE A 122 -1.80 -7.50 10.35
CA ILE A 122 -1.21 -6.52 9.43
C ILE A 122 -0.53 -7.32 8.32
N CYS A 123 -1.13 -7.30 7.14
CA CYS A 123 -0.71 -8.09 5.98
C CYS A 123 0.22 -7.24 5.11
N ILE A 124 1.46 -7.65 4.95
CA ILE A 124 2.45 -6.99 4.08
C ILE A 124 2.50 -7.76 2.76
N GLY A 125 1.94 -7.17 1.70
CA GLY A 125 2.03 -7.67 0.33
C GLY A 125 3.16 -6.98 -0.42
N SER A 126 4.30 -7.66 -0.57
CA SER A 126 5.47 -7.06 -1.20
C SER A 126 5.46 -7.18 -2.72
N ASP A 127 6.17 -6.26 -3.38
CA ASP A 127 6.36 -6.14 -4.81
C ASP A 127 5.06 -5.96 -5.62
N PRO A 128 4.29 -4.88 -5.37
CA PRO A 128 3.05 -4.61 -6.07
C PRO A 128 3.26 -4.34 -7.57
N GLY A 129 2.41 -4.94 -8.41
CA GLY A 129 2.39 -4.70 -9.84
C GLY A 129 3.76 -4.85 -10.49
N ILE A 130 4.17 -3.88 -11.31
CA ILE A 130 5.45 -3.94 -12.04
C ILE A 130 6.70 -3.84 -11.15
N THR A 131 6.56 -3.52 -9.86
CA THR A 131 7.71 -3.50 -8.94
C THR A 131 8.26 -4.89 -8.64
N ALA A 132 7.54 -5.97 -9.00
CA ALA A 132 8.04 -7.34 -8.97
C ALA A 132 9.17 -7.61 -9.98
N GLN A 133 9.29 -6.78 -11.03
CA GLN A 133 10.43 -6.76 -11.98
C GLN A 133 10.78 -8.15 -12.55
N TYR A 134 12.01 -8.59 -12.36
CA TYR A 134 12.54 -9.85 -12.89
C TYR A 134 11.84 -11.12 -12.37
N ASN A 135 11.01 -11.02 -11.33
CA ASN A 135 10.18 -12.15 -10.88
C ASN A 135 9.07 -12.49 -11.90
N GLY A 136 8.75 -11.54 -12.80
CA GLY A 136 7.84 -11.75 -13.92
C GLY A 136 6.36 -11.79 -13.53
N GLY A 137 5.52 -12.08 -14.53
CA GLY A 137 4.07 -11.97 -14.42
C GLY A 137 3.41 -12.87 -13.37
N THR A 138 4.05 -13.98 -12.99
CA THR A 138 3.55 -14.85 -11.92
C THR A 138 3.61 -14.18 -10.55
N HIS A 139 4.46 -13.16 -10.40
CA HIS A 139 4.71 -12.43 -9.15
C HIS A 139 4.21 -10.97 -9.20
N MET A 140 3.57 -10.55 -10.29
CA MET A 140 3.00 -9.21 -10.43
C MET A 140 1.52 -9.20 -10.05
N PRO A 141 1.17 -8.78 -8.83
CA PRO A 141 -0.23 -8.62 -8.44
C PRO A 141 -0.78 -7.35 -9.09
N PHE A 142 -1.67 -7.49 -10.05
CA PHE A 142 -2.43 -6.37 -10.62
C PHE A 142 -3.85 -6.31 -10.11
N GLU A 143 -4.34 -7.42 -9.54
CA GLU A 143 -5.68 -7.62 -9.02
C GLU A 143 -5.79 -7.59 -7.49
N ASP A 144 -4.68 -7.44 -6.78
CA ASP A 144 -4.62 -7.53 -5.31
C ASP A 144 -5.50 -6.47 -4.62
N ILE A 145 -5.50 -5.23 -5.12
CA ILE A 145 -6.39 -4.17 -4.61
C ILE A 145 -7.85 -4.59 -4.77
N ALA A 146 -8.23 -5.14 -5.94
CA ALA A 146 -9.58 -5.58 -6.21
C ALA A 146 -10.04 -6.66 -5.23
N LEU A 147 -9.20 -7.66 -4.99
CA LEU A 147 -9.46 -8.75 -4.04
C LEU A 147 -9.58 -8.23 -2.61
N MET A 148 -8.63 -7.44 -2.15
CA MET A 148 -8.62 -6.90 -0.78
C MET A 148 -9.81 -5.96 -0.51
N ARG A 149 -10.27 -5.22 -1.51
CA ARG A 149 -11.45 -4.36 -1.39
C ARG A 149 -12.75 -5.12 -1.15
N GLN A 150 -12.83 -6.40 -1.52
CA GLN A 150 -14.02 -7.23 -1.28
C GLN A 150 -14.13 -7.69 0.19
N ILE A 151 -13.04 -7.64 0.96
CA ILE A 151 -13.06 -8.06 2.36
C ILE A 151 -13.54 -6.86 3.22
N PRO A 152 -14.66 -6.97 3.94
CA PRO A 152 -15.14 -5.89 4.80
C PRO A 152 -14.11 -5.47 5.86
N ASN A 153 -14.03 -4.17 6.15
CA ASN A 153 -13.22 -3.61 7.24
C ASN A 153 -11.70 -3.84 7.13
N PHE A 154 -11.18 -4.07 5.93
CA PHE A 154 -9.75 -4.04 5.65
C PHE A 154 -9.29 -2.63 5.28
N VAL A 155 -8.26 -2.13 5.95
CA VAL A 155 -7.53 -0.94 5.53
C VAL A 155 -6.59 -1.33 4.39
N ILE A 156 -6.50 -0.53 3.33
CA ILE A 156 -5.61 -0.79 2.19
C ILE A 156 -4.77 0.46 1.96
N ILE A 157 -3.45 0.30 2.03
CA ILE A 157 -2.50 1.39 1.84
C ILE A 157 -1.45 1.02 0.79
N GLU A 158 -1.11 2.00 -0.04
CA GLU A 158 -0.02 1.94 -1.02
C GLU A 158 0.80 3.23 -0.94
N PRO A 159 1.70 3.34 0.04
CA PRO A 159 2.51 4.53 0.26
C PRO A 159 3.40 4.87 -0.93
N SER A 160 3.70 6.14 -1.11
CA SER A 160 4.50 6.64 -2.25
C SER A 160 5.97 6.89 -1.93
N ASP A 161 6.37 6.77 -0.65
CA ASP A 161 7.76 6.90 -0.20
C ASP A 161 8.03 6.16 1.12
N ALA A 162 9.27 6.21 1.59
CA ALA A 162 9.70 5.49 2.79
C ALA A 162 9.11 6.06 4.07
N GLN A 163 8.96 7.39 4.18
CA GLN A 163 8.38 8.02 5.38
C GLN A 163 6.89 7.71 5.50
N SER A 164 6.14 7.86 4.41
CA SER A 164 4.72 7.50 4.40
C SER A 164 4.50 6.02 4.68
N LEU A 165 5.38 5.13 4.17
CA LEU A 165 5.31 3.71 4.46
C LEU A 165 5.50 3.43 5.96
N TYR A 166 6.50 4.03 6.58
CA TYR A 166 6.75 3.88 8.01
C TYR A 166 5.58 4.41 8.85
N ASP A 167 5.15 5.65 8.61
CA ASP A 167 4.10 6.31 9.37
C ASP A 167 2.73 5.64 9.22
N LEU A 168 2.37 5.24 7.99
CA LEU A 168 1.11 4.55 7.72
C LEU A 168 1.09 3.11 8.26
N THR A 169 2.22 2.42 8.32
CA THR A 169 2.32 1.11 9.01
C THR A 169 1.98 1.25 10.49
N TRP A 170 2.47 2.29 11.15
CA TRP A 170 2.10 2.59 12.53
C TRP A 170 0.62 2.93 12.70
N GLN A 171 0.06 3.72 11.78
CA GLN A 171 -1.35 4.09 11.83
C GLN A 171 -2.26 2.90 11.52
N ALA A 172 -1.88 2.03 10.59
CA ALA A 172 -2.56 0.77 10.33
C ALA A 172 -2.59 -0.11 11.59
N TYR A 173 -1.45 -0.23 12.29
CA TYR A 173 -1.42 -0.89 13.59
C TYR A 173 -2.35 -0.21 14.62
N LYS A 174 -2.30 1.12 14.75
CA LYS A 174 -3.12 1.88 15.71
C LYS A 174 -4.61 1.84 15.40
N SER A 175 -5.01 1.64 14.15
CA SER A 175 -6.41 1.59 13.72
C SER A 175 -7.22 0.46 14.37
N GLY A 176 -6.54 -0.60 14.81
CA GLY A 176 -7.20 -1.77 15.36
C GLY A 176 -7.83 -2.69 14.31
N GLN A 177 -7.79 -2.33 13.04
CA GLN A 177 -8.37 -3.08 11.92
C GLN A 177 -7.36 -4.02 11.27
N ASN A 178 -7.83 -4.93 10.43
CA ASN A 178 -7.00 -5.60 9.46
C ASN A 178 -6.46 -4.59 8.46
N ALA A 179 -5.20 -4.77 8.04
CA ALA A 179 -4.60 -3.88 7.04
C ALA A 179 -3.83 -4.67 5.99
N TYR A 180 -3.91 -4.23 4.74
CA TYR A 180 -3.07 -4.68 3.64
C TYR A 180 -2.15 -3.54 3.22
N ILE A 181 -0.85 -3.78 3.36
CA ILE A 181 0.21 -2.81 3.02
C ILE A 181 0.86 -3.27 1.72
N ARG A 182 0.69 -2.48 0.69
CA ARG A 182 1.29 -2.66 -0.63
C ARG A 182 2.64 -1.92 -0.68
N THR A 183 3.77 -2.63 -0.76
CA THR A 183 5.09 -1.99 -0.76
C THR A 183 6.11 -2.75 -1.60
N PRO A 184 6.96 -2.07 -2.38
CA PRO A 184 8.13 -2.73 -2.96
C PRO A 184 9.14 -3.07 -1.88
N ARG A 185 10.04 -3.99 -2.19
CA ARG A 185 11.14 -4.37 -1.28
C ARG A 185 12.39 -3.54 -1.53
N LYS A 186 12.68 -3.25 -2.79
CA LYS A 186 13.92 -2.62 -3.27
C LYS A 186 13.70 -1.16 -3.63
N GLY A 187 14.81 -0.45 -3.67
CA GLY A 187 14.78 0.99 -3.93
C GLY A 187 14.32 1.77 -2.70
N ILE A 188 14.41 3.07 -2.79
CA ILE A 188 13.92 4.01 -1.81
C ILE A 188 13.77 5.38 -2.46
N ASN A 189 12.77 6.14 -2.07
CA ASN A 189 12.66 7.56 -2.31
C ASN A 189 12.21 8.27 -1.03
N PHE A 190 12.42 9.57 -0.99
CA PHE A 190 12.07 10.42 0.13
C PHE A 190 11.29 11.61 -0.43
N ARG A 191 9.99 11.61 -0.20
CA ARG A 191 9.06 12.67 -0.58
C ARG A 191 8.66 13.49 0.62
N TYR A 192 8.39 12.77 1.71
CA TYR A 192 7.95 13.34 2.96
C TYR A 192 9.05 13.28 4.01
N SER A 193 8.98 14.20 4.96
CA SER A 193 9.86 14.32 6.12
C SER A 193 9.09 14.02 7.41
N LEU A 194 9.80 14.02 8.52
CA LEU A 194 9.19 13.88 9.85
C LEU A 194 8.16 14.96 10.20
N GLN A 195 8.24 16.13 9.56
CA GLN A 195 7.38 17.28 9.81
C GLN A 195 6.09 17.21 9.01
N ASP A 196 6.05 16.39 7.96
CA ASP A 196 4.85 16.24 7.14
C ASP A 196 3.77 15.45 7.87
N GLU A 197 2.53 15.92 7.76
CA GLU A 197 1.39 15.24 8.34
C GLU A 197 0.82 14.24 7.35
N ILE A 198 1.12 12.96 7.59
CA ILE A 198 0.60 11.83 6.81
C ILE A 198 -0.48 11.16 7.64
N THR A 199 -1.71 11.17 7.17
CA THR A 199 -2.87 10.65 7.93
C THR A 199 -3.57 9.53 7.19
N LEU A 200 -3.73 8.38 7.84
CA LEU A 200 -4.48 7.25 7.31
C LEU A 200 -5.91 7.66 6.94
N GLY A 201 -6.34 7.32 5.73
CA GLY A 201 -7.66 7.69 5.21
C GLY A 201 -7.71 9.06 4.56
N LYS A 202 -6.59 9.79 4.49
CA LYS A 202 -6.49 11.07 3.79
C LYS A 202 -5.50 10.95 2.64
N GLY A 203 -5.80 11.58 1.51
CA GLY A 203 -4.85 11.81 0.43
C GLY A 203 -4.08 13.10 0.66
N ILE A 204 -3.00 13.31 -0.10
CA ILE A 204 -2.19 14.51 -0.02
C ILE A 204 -2.17 15.20 -1.39
N GLU A 205 -2.59 16.44 -1.44
CA GLU A 205 -2.47 17.27 -2.63
C GLU A 205 -1.04 17.80 -2.75
N LEU A 206 -0.26 17.19 -3.64
CA LEU A 206 1.15 17.53 -3.87
C LEU A 206 1.31 18.78 -4.75
N ARG A 207 0.35 19.02 -5.64
CA ARG A 207 0.26 20.20 -6.49
C ARG A 207 -1.17 20.65 -6.61
N ASN A 208 -1.37 21.95 -6.51
CA ASN A 208 -2.68 22.57 -6.67
C ASN A 208 -2.77 23.19 -8.06
N GLY A 209 -3.67 22.69 -8.90
CA GLY A 209 -3.96 23.13 -10.25
C GLY A 209 -5.47 23.17 -10.51
N LYS A 210 -5.88 23.74 -11.65
CA LYS A 210 -7.29 24.00 -11.94
C LYS A 210 -7.83 23.31 -13.21
N ASP A 211 -6.97 22.79 -14.09
CA ASP A 211 -7.39 22.32 -15.41
C ASP A 211 -7.72 20.83 -15.43
N VAL A 212 -7.00 20.03 -14.63
CA VAL A 212 -7.18 18.58 -14.50
C VAL A 212 -6.64 18.10 -13.15
N ALA A 213 -7.25 17.09 -12.53
CA ALA A 213 -6.69 16.40 -11.39
C ALA A 213 -6.08 15.06 -11.82
N ILE A 214 -4.83 14.80 -11.43
CA ILE A 214 -4.13 13.53 -11.59
C ILE A 214 -4.07 12.89 -10.20
N VAL A 215 -4.85 11.83 -10.00
CA VAL A 215 -4.85 11.04 -8.76
C VAL A 215 -3.99 9.81 -8.97
N ALA A 216 -2.92 9.66 -8.20
CA ALA A 216 -1.95 8.60 -8.35
C ALA A 216 -1.75 7.82 -7.03
N THR A 217 -1.41 6.53 -7.13
CA THR A 217 -1.11 5.68 -5.97
C THR A 217 0.28 5.08 -6.06
N GLY A 218 0.94 4.96 -4.92
CA GLY A 218 2.22 4.26 -4.80
C GLY A 218 3.39 4.95 -5.50
N ILE A 219 4.57 4.39 -5.31
CA ILE A 219 5.83 5.01 -5.72
C ILE A 219 5.97 5.22 -7.23
N VAL A 220 5.46 4.29 -8.04
CA VAL A 220 5.62 4.36 -9.50
C VAL A 220 4.77 5.48 -10.08
N MET A 221 3.48 5.50 -9.73
CA MET A 221 2.55 6.41 -10.40
C MET A 221 2.63 7.84 -9.85
N VAL A 222 2.92 8.02 -8.56
CA VAL A 222 3.05 9.37 -7.98
C VAL A 222 4.29 10.08 -8.54
N ASP A 223 5.42 9.38 -8.70
CA ASP A 223 6.62 9.95 -9.31
C ASP A 223 6.38 10.38 -10.76
N GLU A 224 5.72 9.53 -11.54
CA GLU A 224 5.42 9.86 -12.94
C GLU A 224 4.34 10.95 -13.08
N ALA A 225 3.37 11.00 -12.17
CA ALA A 225 2.37 12.08 -12.13
C ALA A 225 3.00 13.45 -11.84
N LEU A 226 3.97 13.51 -10.93
CA LEU A 226 4.71 14.74 -10.66
C LEU A 226 5.53 15.21 -11.87
N LYS A 227 6.26 14.30 -12.53
CA LYS A 227 6.99 14.62 -13.78
C LYS A 227 6.04 15.08 -14.87
N ALA A 228 4.90 14.41 -15.03
CA ALA A 228 3.88 14.79 -16.01
C ALA A 228 3.33 16.19 -15.73
N SER A 229 3.13 16.55 -14.45
CA SER A 229 2.64 17.89 -14.09
C SER A 229 3.61 19.02 -14.48
N GLU A 230 4.93 18.77 -14.44
CA GLU A 230 5.92 19.75 -14.91
C GLU A 230 5.83 19.91 -16.44
N ILE A 231 5.76 18.80 -17.19
CA ILE A 231 5.61 18.83 -18.66
C ILE A 231 4.30 19.53 -19.06
N LEU A 232 3.21 19.27 -18.34
CA LEU A 232 1.91 19.92 -18.58
C LEU A 232 1.99 21.43 -18.32
N LYS A 233 2.69 21.85 -17.27
CA LYS A 233 2.91 23.26 -16.95
C LYS A 233 3.64 24.00 -18.08
N GLU A 234 4.65 23.38 -18.70
CA GLU A 234 5.34 23.96 -19.87
C GLU A 234 4.40 24.10 -21.07
N LYS A 235 3.34 23.29 -21.13
CA LYS A 235 2.29 23.37 -22.15
C LYS A 235 1.13 24.32 -21.77
N GLY A 236 1.25 25.04 -20.65
CA GLY A 236 0.22 25.95 -20.15
C GLY A 236 -0.98 25.29 -19.47
N ILE A 237 -0.84 24.02 -19.07
CA ILE A 237 -1.87 23.25 -18.36
C ILE A 237 -1.51 23.15 -16.89
N ASP A 238 -2.40 23.62 -16.02
CA ASP A 238 -2.22 23.66 -14.57
C ASP A 238 -2.89 22.44 -13.93
N ALA A 239 -2.08 21.40 -13.69
CA ALA A 239 -2.56 20.12 -13.18
C ALA A 239 -2.43 20.02 -11.64
N THR A 240 -3.53 19.59 -10.99
CA THR A 240 -3.50 19.07 -9.61
C THR A 240 -2.86 17.69 -9.61
N VAL A 241 -2.00 17.40 -8.62
CA VAL A 241 -1.47 16.05 -8.37
C VAL A 241 -1.82 15.62 -6.95
N VAL A 242 -2.48 14.48 -6.83
CA VAL A 242 -2.87 13.88 -5.54
C VAL A 242 -2.10 12.57 -5.35
N ASP A 243 -1.42 12.45 -4.22
CA ASP A 243 -0.94 11.16 -3.70
C ASP A 243 -2.05 10.51 -2.87
N LEU A 244 -2.69 9.49 -3.43
CA LEU A 244 -3.73 8.72 -2.75
C LEU A 244 -3.12 7.48 -2.08
N HIS A 245 -2.30 7.70 -1.05
CA HIS A 245 -1.60 6.64 -0.33
C HIS A 245 -2.51 5.70 0.49
N THR A 246 -3.73 6.12 0.78
CA THR A 246 -4.76 5.27 1.39
C THR A 246 -5.86 5.00 0.37
N ILE A 247 -5.97 3.73 -0.03
CA ILE A 247 -6.98 3.28 -0.99
C ILE A 247 -8.31 3.03 -0.26
N ARG A 248 -8.23 2.45 0.94
CA ARG A 248 -9.41 2.22 1.77
C ARG A 248 -9.08 2.50 3.25
N PRO A 249 -9.85 3.39 3.92
CA PRO A 249 -10.98 4.15 3.37
C PRO A 249 -10.54 5.16 2.31
N LEU A 250 -11.40 5.43 1.31
CA LEU A 250 -11.17 6.46 0.31
C LEU A 250 -11.38 7.84 0.94
N ASP A 251 -10.49 8.79 0.67
CA ASP A 251 -10.70 10.21 0.99
C ASP A 251 -11.66 10.85 -0.02
N THR A 252 -12.95 10.63 0.19
CA THR A 252 -14.01 11.12 -0.69
C THR A 252 -14.05 12.64 -0.71
N GLU A 253 -13.78 13.31 0.40
CA GLU A 253 -13.76 14.76 0.52
C GLU A 253 -12.69 15.40 -0.39
N LEU A 254 -11.46 14.87 -0.36
CA LEU A 254 -10.40 15.34 -1.24
C LEU A 254 -10.73 15.06 -2.71
N ILE A 255 -11.21 13.86 -3.03
CA ILE A 255 -11.57 13.48 -4.41
C ILE A 255 -12.66 14.39 -4.96
N GLU A 256 -13.71 14.64 -4.20
CA GLU A 256 -14.79 15.56 -4.59
C GLU A 256 -14.28 17.00 -4.77
N THR A 257 -13.41 17.46 -3.86
CA THR A 257 -12.84 18.81 -3.89
C THR A 257 -12.02 19.03 -5.17
N VAL A 258 -11.10 18.10 -5.49
CA VAL A 258 -10.28 18.25 -6.69
C VAL A 258 -11.09 18.04 -7.97
N ALA A 259 -12.07 17.12 -7.97
CA ALA A 259 -12.96 16.90 -9.10
C ALA A 259 -13.85 18.14 -9.38
N LYS A 260 -14.39 18.77 -8.33
CA LYS A 260 -15.19 20.01 -8.46
C LYS A 260 -14.36 21.17 -8.99
N ARG A 261 -13.11 21.31 -8.54
CA ARG A 261 -12.22 22.39 -8.96
C ARG A 261 -11.79 22.26 -10.42
N THR A 262 -11.46 21.03 -10.85
CA THR A 262 -10.84 20.79 -12.16
C THR A 262 -11.83 20.31 -13.23
N GLY A 263 -12.96 19.74 -12.85
CA GLY A 263 -13.97 19.17 -13.75
C GLY A 263 -13.53 17.92 -14.51
N LYS A 264 -12.27 17.49 -14.34
CA LYS A 264 -11.67 16.36 -15.06
C LYS A 264 -10.67 15.63 -14.16
N VAL A 265 -10.75 14.30 -14.13
CA VAL A 265 -9.90 13.47 -13.27
C VAL A 265 -9.23 12.35 -14.08
N LEU A 266 -7.91 12.27 -14.02
CA LEU A 266 -7.13 11.13 -14.48
C LEU A 266 -6.70 10.30 -13.24
N VAL A 267 -7.02 9.01 -13.21
CA VAL A 267 -6.53 8.10 -12.16
C VAL A 267 -5.41 7.23 -12.72
N CYS A 268 -4.28 7.19 -12.00
CA CYS A 268 -3.08 6.44 -12.36
C CYS A 268 -2.79 5.39 -11.27
N GLU A 269 -2.85 4.11 -11.64
CA GLU A 269 -2.66 2.99 -10.71
C GLU A 269 -1.77 1.88 -11.29
N ASN A 270 -0.92 1.30 -10.46
CA ASN A 270 -0.10 0.13 -10.80
C ASN A 270 -0.88 -1.16 -10.55
N GLY A 271 -2.00 -1.31 -11.24
CA GLY A 271 -2.96 -2.40 -11.08
C GLY A 271 -3.96 -2.45 -12.24
N ARG A 272 -5.01 -3.25 -12.08
CA ARG A 272 -6.12 -3.35 -13.04
C ARG A 272 -7.17 -2.29 -12.77
N TYR A 273 -7.92 -1.92 -13.83
CA TYR A 273 -9.09 -1.08 -13.68
C TYR A 273 -10.21 -1.77 -12.89
N ALA A 274 -10.55 -3.01 -13.29
CA ALA A 274 -11.63 -3.76 -12.67
C ALA A 274 -11.35 -4.03 -11.17
N GLY A 275 -12.18 -3.48 -10.31
CA GLY A 275 -12.00 -3.50 -8.86
C GLY A 275 -10.88 -2.60 -8.34
N GLY A 276 -10.16 -1.89 -9.21
CA GLY A 276 -9.04 -1.01 -8.87
C GLY A 276 -9.46 0.33 -8.30
N VAL A 277 -8.49 1.23 -8.18
CA VAL A 277 -8.67 2.59 -7.64
C VAL A 277 -9.47 3.45 -8.59
N GLY A 278 -9.21 3.33 -9.90
CA GLY A 278 -9.92 4.09 -10.93
C GLY A 278 -11.42 3.80 -10.93
N GLU A 279 -11.81 2.52 -10.89
CA GLU A 279 -13.22 2.12 -10.80
C GLU A 279 -13.87 2.58 -9.49
N MET A 280 -13.15 2.50 -8.38
CA MET A 280 -13.64 2.95 -7.08
C MET A 280 -13.97 4.45 -7.08
N ILE A 281 -13.06 5.28 -7.59
CA ILE A 281 -13.25 6.74 -7.68
C ILE A 281 -14.37 7.07 -8.67
N ALA A 282 -14.42 6.37 -9.82
CA ALA A 282 -15.49 6.56 -10.81
C ALA A 282 -16.87 6.22 -10.23
N GLY A 283 -16.97 5.09 -9.51
CA GLY A 283 -18.21 4.71 -8.83
C GLY A 283 -18.67 5.75 -7.81
N HIS A 284 -17.75 6.30 -7.03
CA HIS A 284 -18.06 7.36 -6.07
C HIS A 284 -18.52 8.65 -6.80
N LEU A 285 -17.68 9.17 -7.69
CA LEU A 285 -17.98 10.43 -8.39
C LEU A 285 -19.25 10.34 -9.25
N SER A 286 -19.56 9.19 -9.85
CA SER A 286 -20.78 9.04 -10.64
C SER A 286 -22.06 9.26 -9.82
N SER A 287 -22.02 9.00 -8.51
CA SER A 287 -23.16 9.13 -7.61
C SER A 287 -23.32 10.53 -6.99
N VAL A 288 -22.21 11.28 -6.81
CA VAL A 288 -22.21 12.55 -6.06
C VAL A 288 -21.84 13.75 -6.92
N LEU A 289 -20.93 13.59 -7.89
CA LEU A 289 -20.42 14.64 -8.76
C LEU A 289 -19.97 14.03 -10.10
N PRO A 290 -20.89 13.74 -11.05
CA PRO A 290 -20.53 13.17 -12.33
C PRO A 290 -19.42 13.98 -13.03
N THR A 291 -18.28 13.34 -13.24
CA THR A 291 -17.04 13.98 -13.69
C THR A 291 -16.47 13.24 -14.88
N LYS A 292 -15.92 13.96 -15.88
CA LYS A 292 -15.20 13.36 -17.02
C LYS A 292 -13.91 12.74 -16.51
N MET A 293 -13.73 11.43 -16.74
CA MET A 293 -12.57 10.67 -16.20
C MET A 293 -11.81 9.94 -17.29
N ALA A 294 -10.52 9.75 -17.04
CA ALA A 294 -9.64 8.86 -17.77
C ALA A 294 -8.81 8.00 -16.79
N PHE A 295 -8.24 6.91 -17.29
CA PHE A 295 -7.54 5.93 -16.46
C PHE A 295 -6.22 5.51 -17.11
N LEU A 296 -5.20 5.37 -16.29
CA LEU A 296 -3.92 4.73 -16.65
C LEU A 296 -3.68 3.55 -15.71
N ASN A 297 -3.71 2.36 -16.26
CA ASN A 297 -3.57 1.08 -15.57
C ASN A 297 -3.03 0.03 -16.53
N VAL A 298 -2.86 -1.22 -16.09
CA VAL A 298 -2.29 -2.30 -16.94
C VAL A 298 -3.24 -2.80 -18.04
N GLY A 299 -4.52 -2.44 -18.02
CA GLY A 299 -5.53 -3.02 -18.94
C GLY A 299 -5.71 -4.53 -18.73
N GLU A 300 -6.00 -5.24 -19.83
CA GLU A 300 -6.22 -6.70 -19.86
C GLU A 300 -4.91 -7.49 -20.15
N ARG A 301 -3.79 -7.04 -19.57
CA ARG A 301 -2.48 -7.65 -19.79
C ARG A 301 -2.02 -8.44 -18.57
N TYR A 302 -1.22 -9.47 -18.80
CA TYR A 302 -0.42 -10.13 -17.77
C TYR A 302 0.94 -9.43 -17.63
N GLY A 303 1.64 -9.75 -16.54
CA GLY A 303 2.96 -9.20 -16.27
C GLY A 303 4.04 -9.76 -17.19
N GLU A 304 5.15 -9.01 -17.30
CA GLU A 304 6.31 -9.34 -18.12
C GLU A 304 7.58 -9.38 -17.24
N VAL A 305 8.67 -9.94 -17.76
CA VAL A 305 9.97 -9.97 -17.07
C VAL A 305 10.82 -8.79 -17.53
N GLY A 306 11.32 -7.99 -16.60
CA GLY A 306 12.20 -6.88 -16.93
C GLY A 306 12.61 -6.06 -15.70
N ASN A 307 13.50 -5.09 -15.91
CA ASN A 307 13.75 -4.07 -14.89
C ASN A 307 12.61 -3.05 -14.86
N LEU A 308 12.58 -2.23 -13.82
CA LEU A 308 11.49 -1.27 -13.62
C LEU A 308 11.36 -0.27 -14.77
N SER A 309 12.45 0.20 -15.34
CA SER A 309 12.44 1.15 -16.46
C SER A 309 11.78 0.54 -17.69
N TYR A 310 12.19 -0.67 -18.09
CA TYR A 310 11.56 -1.40 -19.19
C TYR A 310 10.07 -1.62 -18.96
N LEU A 311 9.69 -2.05 -17.75
CA LEU A 311 8.30 -2.33 -17.44
C LEU A 311 7.44 -1.07 -17.44
N LYS A 312 7.98 0.07 -16.98
CA LYS A 312 7.28 1.36 -17.09
C LYS A 312 6.96 1.70 -18.54
N GLU A 313 7.91 1.56 -19.44
CA GLU A 313 7.69 1.77 -20.90
C GLU A 313 6.71 0.75 -21.47
N ALA A 314 6.92 -0.54 -21.20
CA ALA A 314 6.09 -1.63 -21.71
C ALA A 314 4.61 -1.49 -21.28
N PHE A 315 4.33 -1.04 -20.07
CA PHE A 315 2.98 -0.83 -19.55
C PHE A 315 2.47 0.60 -19.75
N GLY A 316 3.32 1.50 -20.26
CA GLY A 316 2.96 2.91 -20.45
C GLY A 316 2.82 3.71 -19.14
N PHE A 317 3.49 3.27 -18.08
CA PHE A 317 3.50 3.96 -16.79
C PHE A 317 4.57 5.05 -16.78
N THR A 318 4.47 5.98 -17.72
CA THR A 318 5.42 7.06 -17.96
C THR A 318 4.76 8.42 -17.90
N ALA A 319 5.53 9.44 -17.56
CA ALA A 319 5.07 10.82 -17.54
C ALA A 319 4.48 11.26 -18.90
N ASP A 320 5.13 10.87 -20.00
CA ASP A 320 4.63 11.21 -21.34
C ASP A 320 3.26 10.62 -21.64
N ASN A 321 3.01 9.38 -21.22
CA ASN A 321 1.69 8.78 -21.41
C ASN A 321 0.64 9.40 -20.50
N ILE A 322 0.98 9.82 -19.29
CA ILE A 322 0.11 10.61 -18.43
C ILE A 322 -0.26 11.92 -19.12
N VAL A 323 0.73 12.64 -19.69
CA VAL A 323 0.50 13.86 -20.46
C VAL A 323 -0.45 13.60 -21.64
N ASN A 324 -0.21 12.54 -22.42
CA ASN A 324 -1.07 12.18 -23.56
C ASN A 324 -2.51 11.91 -23.12
N LYS A 325 -2.71 11.20 -22.00
CA LYS A 325 -4.05 10.96 -21.46
C LYS A 325 -4.73 12.23 -20.95
N VAL A 326 -3.97 13.13 -20.33
CA VAL A 326 -4.49 14.45 -19.92
C VAL A 326 -4.91 15.26 -21.16
N MET A 327 -4.06 15.31 -22.19
CA MET A 327 -4.42 16.02 -23.44
C MET A 327 -5.70 15.47 -24.07
N GLY A 328 -5.87 14.14 -24.12
CA GLY A 328 -7.10 13.51 -24.61
C GLY A 328 -8.32 13.79 -23.71
N LEU A 329 -8.11 13.98 -22.41
CA LEU A 329 -9.19 14.32 -21.47
C LEU A 329 -9.63 15.80 -21.60
N LEU A 330 -8.70 16.70 -21.99
CA LEU A 330 -8.94 18.11 -22.18
C LEU A 330 -9.57 18.44 -23.54
N ALA A 331 -9.31 17.64 -24.56
CA ALA A 331 -9.95 17.71 -25.87
C ALA A 331 -11.43 17.31 -25.76
#